data_8f94c22b89b21a25e833be9b4bd06524
#
_entry.id   8f94c22b89b21a25e833be9b4bd06524
#
_cell.length_a   1.000
_cell.length_b   1.000
_cell.length_c   1.000
_cell.angle_alpha   90.00
_cell.angle_beta   90.00
_cell.angle_gamma   90.00
#
_symmetry.space_group_name_H-M   'P 1'
#
loop_
_entity.id
_entity.type
_entity.pdbx_description
1 polymer ?
#
loop_
_entity_poly.entity_id
_entity_poly.type
_entity_poly.pdbx_seq_one_letter_code
_entity_poly.pdbx_strand_id
1 'polypeptide(L)'
;MQHICIAAIICTLFCGNLCAIFQDVFGDKSAFVVYNRFCRDGKTDFLRLDFYGLKRGISMRVRGLQKLTLLDFPGKMGCTVFLGGCNFRCPFCQNSELILPGGDEYEIPEEEFFAFLKKRQGMLDGVCITGGEPLVNKNVDDFARRIKDMGYLIKLDTNGTFPDKMQSLIDAGLVDYVAMDIKNSPEKYAETVGLEKFDMEPIYESVRLLMGGKTDFEFRTTVVRELHSAEDFEKIGEWLKGDEKYFLQNFTDSEFVLQKGLGSHSRETLRSFADIVRKNVPNVEIRGI
;
A
#
# COMPACT_ATOMS: atom_id res chain seq x y z
N MET A 1 8.02 23.72 -38.78
CA MET A 1 7.00 23.05 -39.61
C MET A 1 5.89 22.59 -38.69
N GLN A 2 4.76 23.21 -38.91
CA GLN A 2 3.53 23.07 -38.13
C GLN A 2 2.93 21.68 -38.33
N HIS A 3 2.57 21.03 -37.25
CA HIS A 3 1.54 20.00 -37.27
C HIS A 3 0.37 20.46 -36.40
N ILE A 4 -0.57 21.08 -37.07
CA ILE A 4 -1.90 21.38 -36.54
C ILE A 4 -2.66 20.07 -36.57
N CYS A 5 -2.97 19.53 -35.39
CA CYS A 5 -3.92 18.43 -35.26
C CYS A 5 -5.32 19.03 -35.10
N ILE A 6 -6.07 19.02 -36.21
CA ILE A 6 -7.47 19.45 -36.25
C ILE A 6 -8.30 18.34 -35.61
N ALA A 7 -8.81 18.61 -34.40
CA ALA A 7 -9.85 17.75 -33.83
C ALA A 7 -11.17 18.03 -34.51
N ALA A 8 -11.71 17.03 -35.17
CA ALA A 8 -12.93 17.10 -35.94
C ALA A 8 -14.14 17.37 -35.04
N ILE A 9 -14.88 18.41 -35.35
CA ILE A 9 -16.19 18.70 -34.79
C ILE A 9 -17.19 17.76 -35.48
N ILE A 10 -17.76 16.84 -34.74
CA ILE A 10 -18.97 16.13 -35.20
C ILE A 10 -20.16 16.76 -34.47
N CYS A 11 -20.82 17.66 -35.17
CA CYS A 11 -22.10 18.18 -34.76
C CYS A 11 -23.18 17.31 -35.41
N THR A 12 -23.78 16.41 -34.65
CA THR A 12 -24.99 15.68 -35.13
C THR A 12 -26.21 16.38 -34.61
N LEU A 13 -26.94 16.97 -35.52
CA LEU A 13 -28.24 17.57 -35.33
C LEU A 13 -29.28 16.49 -34.95
N PHE A 14 -29.74 16.55 -33.70
CA PHE A 14 -31.14 16.21 -33.40
C PHE A 14 -31.55 16.88 -32.09
N CYS A 15 -32.57 17.74 -32.21
CA CYS A 15 -33.33 18.45 -31.16
C CYS A 15 -32.56 19.43 -30.24
N GLY A 16 -32.58 20.69 -30.67
CA GLY A 16 -32.76 21.85 -29.81
C GLY A 16 -31.77 22.02 -28.65
N ASN A 17 -30.74 22.85 -28.83
CA ASN A 17 -30.04 23.57 -27.78
C ASN A 17 -28.85 22.91 -27.05
N LEU A 18 -28.13 21.98 -27.66
CA LEU A 18 -26.84 21.55 -27.12
C LEU A 18 -25.72 21.85 -28.15
N CYS A 19 -24.87 22.81 -27.86
CA CYS A 19 -23.66 23.06 -28.64
C CYS A 19 -22.46 22.74 -27.74
N ALA A 20 -21.71 21.69 -28.04
CA ALA A 20 -20.45 21.39 -27.36
C ALA A 20 -19.31 22.05 -28.14
N ILE A 21 -18.55 22.90 -27.50
CA ILE A 21 -17.31 23.47 -28.05
C ILE A 21 -16.15 22.80 -27.33
N PHE A 22 -15.31 22.11 -28.08
CA PHE A 22 -14.06 21.52 -27.59
C PHE A 22 -12.93 22.51 -27.86
N GLN A 23 -12.22 22.89 -26.87
CA GLN A 23 -11.00 23.67 -27.02
C GLN A 23 -9.86 23.01 -26.22
N ASP A 24 -8.80 22.68 -26.95
CA ASP A 24 -7.56 22.17 -26.37
C ASP A 24 -6.82 23.39 -25.78
N VAL A 25 -6.63 23.41 -24.49
CA VAL A 25 -6.06 24.54 -23.75
C VAL A 25 -4.74 24.13 -23.12
N PHE A 26 -3.91 23.51 -23.61
CA PHE A 26 -2.52 23.19 -23.17
C PHE A 26 -2.13 21.82 -23.67
N GLY A 27 -1.20 21.76 -24.56
CA GLY A 27 -0.46 20.64 -25.11
C GLY A 27 -0.29 19.30 -24.34
N ASP A 28 -1.11 19.07 -23.38
CA ASP A 28 -1.19 17.82 -22.62
C ASP A 28 -2.49 17.09 -23.01
N LYS A 29 -2.33 15.91 -23.59
CA LYS A 29 -3.34 15.13 -24.32
C LYS A 29 -4.49 14.59 -23.47
N SER A 30 -4.73 15.09 -22.28
CA SER A 30 -5.64 14.47 -21.30
C SER A 30 -6.72 15.36 -20.68
N ALA A 31 -6.90 16.60 -21.12
CA ALA A 31 -7.95 17.45 -20.59
C ALA A 31 -8.95 17.87 -21.67
N PHE A 32 -10.18 17.39 -21.60
CA PHE A 32 -11.30 17.88 -22.41
C PHE A 32 -12.17 18.78 -21.53
N VAL A 33 -12.43 20.00 -21.95
CA VAL A 33 -13.40 20.89 -21.33
C VAL A 33 -14.65 20.87 -22.18
N VAL A 34 -15.77 20.37 -21.62
CA VAL A 34 -17.06 20.41 -22.29
C VAL A 34 -17.87 21.57 -21.72
N TYR A 35 -18.26 22.50 -22.58
CA TYR A 35 -19.17 23.59 -22.19
C TYR A 35 -20.59 23.25 -22.64
N ASN A 36 -21.51 23.18 -21.71
CA ASN A 36 -22.93 23.12 -22.01
C ASN A 36 -23.50 24.54 -22.11
N ARG A 37 -24.05 24.88 -23.25
CA ARG A 37 -24.74 26.15 -23.46
C ARG A 37 -26.25 25.90 -23.31
N PHE A 38 -26.82 26.45 -22.26
CA PHE A 38 -28.26 26.49 -22.10
C PHE A 38 -28.77 27.89 -22.53
N CYS A 39 -29.68 27.94 -23.49
CA CYS A 39 -30.40 29.18 -23.83
C CYS A 39 -31.79 29.10 -23.22
N ARG A 40 -32.08 29.92 -22.23
CA ARG A 40 -33.43 30.20 -21.76
C ARG A 40 -33.63 31.69 -21.83
N ASP A 41 -34.70 32.09 -22.49
CA ASP A 41 -35.14 33.51 -22.55
C ASP A 41 -34.12 34.54 -23.05
N GLY A 42 -33.34 34.19 -24.07
CA GLY A 42 -32.42 35.14 -24.73
C GLY A 42 -31.18 35.55 -23.93
N LYS A 43 -30.93 34.97 -22.77
CA LYS A 43 -29.69 35.14 -21.99
C LYS A 43 -28.87 33.84 -22.00
N THR A 44 -27.57 33.98 -22.21
CA THR A 44 -26.60 32.87 -22.18
C THR A 44 -25.97 32.84 -20.81
N ASP A 45 -26.32 31.82 -20.00
CA ASP A 45 -25.60 31.47 -18.79
C ASP A 45 -24.63 30.33 -19.10
N PHE A 46 -23.37 30.51 -18.72
CA PHE A 46 -22.34 29.52 -18.83
C PHE A 46 -22.25 28.76 -17.51
N LEU A 47 -22.75 27.55 -17.47
CA LEU A 47 -22.47 26.62 -16.41
C LEU A 47 -21.10 25.99 -16.65
N ARG A 48 -20.15 26.35 -15.81
CA ARG A 48 -18.85 25.65 -15.74
C ARG A 48 -19.09 24.30 -15.09
N LEU A 49 -19.08 23.26 -15.90
CA LEU A 49 -18.98 21.90 -15.37
C LEU A 49 -17.50 21.62 -15.16
N ASP A 50 -17.07 21.55 -13.92
CA ASP A 50 -15.75 21.06 -13.58
C ASP A 50 -15.72 19.55 -13.91
N PHE A 51 -15.14 19.25 -15.06
CA PHE A 51 -14.82 17.88 -15.39
C PHE A 51 -13.63 17.46 -14.53
N TYR A 52 -13.84 16.51 -13.66
CA TYR A 52 -12.76 15.68 -13.20
C TYR A 52 -12.09 15.07 -14.44
N GLY A 53 -10.93 15.59 -14.77
CA GLY A 53 -10.13 15.02 -15.84
C GLY A 53 -9.95 13.54 -15.56
N LEU A 54 -10.40 12.72 -16.49
CA LEU A 54 -9.94 11.34 -16.61
C LEU A 54 -8.45 11.40 -16.91
N LYS A 55 -7.64 11.69 -15.88
CA LYS A 55 -6.29 11.16 -15.88
C LYS A 55 -6.53 9.64 -15.96
N ARG A 56 -6.28 9.05 -17.09
CA ARG A 56 -5.90 7.65 -17.15
C ARG A 56 -4.57 7.56 -16.40
N GLY A 57 -4.66 7.70 -15.07
CA GLY A 57 -3.60 7.30 -14.18
C GLY A 57 -3.31 5.84 -14.47
N ILE A 58 -2.07 5.46 -14.39
CA ILE A 58 -1.69 4.04 -14.41
C ILE A 58 -2.54 3.39 -13.30
N SER A 59 -3.45 2.49 -13.70
CA SER A 59 -4.34 1.76 -12.78
C SER A 59 -3.49 1.03 -11.75
N MET A 60 -3.97 0.97 -10.52
CA MET A 60 -3.30 0.23 -9.46
C MET A 60 -3.34 -1.27 -9.78
N ARG A 61 -2.21 -1.96 -9.67
CA ARG A 61 -2.12 -3.41 -9.89
C ARG A 61 -2.62 -4.17 -8.67
N VAL A 62 -3.94 -4.37 -8.59
CA VAL A 62 -4.57 -5.18 -7.54
C VAL A 62 -4.41 -6.66 -7.91
N ARG A 63 -3.63 -7.40 -7.14
CA ARG A 63 -3.27 -8.79 -7.40
C ARG A 63 -4.04 -9.79 -6.53
N GLY A 64 -4.73 -9.30 -5.52
CA GLY A 64 -5.56 -10.13 -4.66
C GLY A 64 -6.47 -9.31 -3.77
N LEU A 65 -7.56 -9.94 -3.32
CA LEU A 65 -8.52 -9.35 -2.41
C LEU A 65 -9.05 -10.39 -1.43
N GLN A 66 -8.71 -10.24 -0.15
CA GLN A 66 -9.36 -10.94 0.94
C GLN A 66 -10.55 -10.09 1.40
N LYS A 67 -11.75 -10.55 1.08
CA LYS A 67 -13.00 -9.78 1.22
C LYS A 67 -13.43 -9.52 2.66
N LEU A 68 -12.89 -10.27 3.62
CA LEU A 68 -13.13 -10.11 5.05
C LEU A 68 -11.93 -10.57 5.85
N THR A 69 -11.48 -9.75 6.78
CA THR A 69 -10.48 -10.09 7.79
C THR A 69 -10.84 -9.49 9.14
N LEU A 70 -10.51 -10.21 10.20
CA LEU A 70 -10.60 -9.76 11.60
C LEU A 70 -9.22 -9.70 12.26
N LEU A 71 -8.17 -10.01 11.50
CA LEU A 71 -6.79 -10.16 11.99
C LEU A 71 -5.84 -9.09 11.47
N ASP A 72 -6.04 -8.65 10.21
CA ASP A 72 -5.07 -7.80 9.54
C ASP A 72 -5.12 -6.34 10.00
N PHE A 73 -6.26 -5.88 10.52
CA PHE A 73 -6.40 -4.54 11.09
C PHE A 73 -6.78 -4.63 12.57
N PRO A 74 -5.90 -4.25 13.51
CA PRO A 74 -6.16 -4.39 14.95
C PRO A 74 -7.48 -3.75 15.39
N GLY A 75 -8.36 -4.56 15.97
CA GLY A 75 -9.65 -4.11 16.51
C GLY A 75 -10.68 -3.63 15.47
N LYS A 76 -10.46 -3.90 14.19
CA LYS A 76 -11.34 -3.50 13.09
C LYS A 76 -11.73 -4.70 12.23
N MET A 77 -12.95 -4.67 11.73
CA MET A 77 -13.40 -5.58 10.68
C MET A 77 -13.06 -4.96 9.31
N GLY A 78 -12.23 -5.61 8.53
CA GLY A 78 -11.73 -5.04 7.29
C GLY A 78 -11.69 -6.01 6.12
N CYS A 79 -11.21 -5.53 5.01
CA CYS A 79 -10.72 -6.34 3.89
C CYS A 79 -9.24 -6.06 3.67
N THR A 80 -8.55 -7.00 2.99
CA THR A 80 -7.13 -6.85 2.67
C THR A 80 -6.97 -6.86 1.16
N VAL A 81 -6.36 -5.79 0.62
CA VAL A 81 -6.03 -5.67 -0.80
C VAL A 81 -4.53 -5.88 -0.99
N PHE A 82 -4.18 -6.76 -1.91
CA PHE A 82 -2.80 -7.12 -2.22
C PHE A 82 -2.35 -6.44 -3.50
N LEU A 83 -1.34 -5.57 -3.40
CA LEU A 83 -0.76 -4.87 -4.53
C LEU A 83 0.46 -5.59 -5.08
N GLY A 84 0.64 -5.55 -6.39
CA GLY A 84 1.77 -6.17 -7.07
C GLY A 84 3.05 -5.33 -6.98
N GLY A 85 4.20 -6.05 -7.06
CA GLY A 85 5.53 -5.46 -7.06
C GLY A 85 6.16 -5.35 -5.68
N CYS A 86 7.47 -5.54 -5.62
CA CYS A 86 8.27 -5.34 -4.41
C CYS A 86 9.72 -5.07 -4.82
N ASN A 87 10.41 -4.26 -4.02
CA ASN A 87 11.84 -3.99 -4.18
C ASN A 87 12.75 -4.99 -3.42
N PHE A 88 12.18 -5.87 -2.61
CA PHE A 88 12.88 -6.97 -1.94
C PHE A 88 12.67 -8.32 -2.63
N ARG A 89 13.54 -9.28 -2.30
CA ARG A 89 13.49 -10.69 -2.74
C ARG A 89 13.72 -11.62 -1.56
N CYS A 90 13.05 -11.33 -0.44
CA CYS A 90 13.18 -12.12 0.79
C CYS A 90 12.96 -13.61 0.50
N PRO A 91 13.88 -14.50 0.86
CA PRO A 91 13.77 -15.94 0.57
C PRO A 91 12.52 -16.57 1.19
N PHE A 92 12.04 -16.03 2.31
CA PHE A 92 10.84 -16.49 3.03
C PHE A 92 9.55 -15.79 2.60
N CYS A 93 9.55 -15.06 1.46
CA CYS A 93 8.39 -14.34 0.99
C CYS A 93 7.25 -15.30 0.67
N GLN A 94 6.13 -15.18 1.39
CA GLN A 94 4.91 -15.98 1.18
C GLN A 94 4.04 -15.46 0.03
N ASN A 95 4.33 -14.25 -0.45
CA ASN A 95 3.63 -13.58 -1.54
C ASN A 95 4.50 -13.53 -2.82
N SER A 96 5.25 -14.59 -3.11
CA SER A 96 6.22 -14.61 -4.22
C SER A 96 5.56 -14.36 -5.58
N GLU A 97 4.33 -14.83 -5.78
CA GLU A 97 3.56 -14.62 -7.01
C GLU A 97 3.23 -13.14 -7.28
N LEU A 98 3.18 -12.30 -6.24
CA LEU A 98 2.92 -10.87 -6.39
C LEU A 98 4.13 -10.08 -6.85
N ILE A 99 5.35 -10.65 -6.70
CA ILE A 99 6.62 -9.95 -6.88
C ILE A 99 7.44 -10.47 -8.04
N LEU A 100 7.16 -11.69 -8.55
CA LEU A 100 7.89 -12.30 -9.65
C LEU A 100 7.33 -11.86 -11.02
N PRO A 101 8.19 -11.74 -12.05
CA PRO A 101 7.75 -11.60 -13.44
C PRO A 101 6.94 -12.81 -13.88
N GLY A 102 5.88 -12.61 -14.65
CA GLY A 102 5.04 -13.71 -15.18
C GLY A 102 3.81 -14.04 -14.32
N GLY A 103 3.68 -13.48 -13.11
CA GLY A 103 2.45 -13.56 -12.32
C GLY A 103 1.36 -12.60 -12.80
N ASP A 104 1.43 -12.11 -14.03
CA ASP A 104 0.51 -11.10 -14.57
C ASP A 104 -0.86 -11.65 -15.02
N GLU A 105 -1.06 -12.97 -14.91
CA GLU A 105 -2.27 -13.63 -15.40
C GLU A 105 -3.52 -13.32 -14.57
N TYR A 106 -3.37 -12.90 -13.32
CA TYR A 106 -4.50 -12.55 -12.46
C TYR A 106 -4.35 -11.14 -11.90
N GLU A 107 -5.17 -10.24 -12.40
CA GLU A 107 -5.29 -8.87 -11.92
C GLU A 107 -6.77 -8.53 -11.73
N ILE A 108 -7.12 -8.03 -10.57
CA ILE A 108 -8.47 -7.52 -10.28
C ILE A 108 -8.52 -6.09 -10.82
N PRO A 109 -9.44 -5.77 -11.74
CA PRO A 109 -9.64 -4.40 -12.18
C PRO A 109 -9.89 -3.47 -10.99
N GLU A 110 -9.25 -2.31 -10.98
CA GLU A 110 -9.39 -1.35 -9.88
C GLU A 110 -10.85 -0.96 -9.64
N GLU A 111 -11.63 -0.86 -10.71
CA GLU A 111 -13.06 -0.58 -10.66
C GLU A 111 -13.86 -1.68 -9.95
N GLU A 112 -13.46 -2.95 -10.11
CA GLU A 112 -14.08 -4.07 -9.41
C GLU A 112 -13.83 -4.00 -7.90
N PHE A 113 -12.59 -3.67 -7.51
CA PHE A 113 -12.24 -3.45 -6.11
C PHE A 113 -13.08 -2.31 -5.49
N PHE A 114 -13.19 -1.16 -6.16
CA PHE A 114 -14.00 -0.05 -5.64
C PHE A 114 -15.50 -0.36 -5.67
N ALA A 115 -15.98 -1.11 -6.64
CA ALA A 115 -17.37 -1.58 -6.64
C ALA A 115 -17.67 -2.54 -5.47
N PHE A 116 -16.68 -3.38 -5.09
CA PHE A 116 -16.77 -4.20 -3.89
C PHE A 116 -16.83 -3.33 -2.64
N LEU A 117 -15.93 -2.36 -2.46
CA LEU A 117 -15.94 -1.45 -1.31
C LEU A 117 -17.29 -0.72 -1.19
N LYS A 118 -17.82 -0.21 -2.30
CA LYS A 118 -19.13 0.46 -2.32
C LYS A 118 -20.27 -0.41 -1.77
N LYS A 119 -20.25 -1.72 -2.06
CA LYS A 119 -21.23 -2.66 -1.53
C LYS A 119 -21.04 -2.99 -0.05
N ARG A 120 -19.87 -2.65 0.52
CA ARG A 120 -19.50 -2.97 1.90
C ARG A 120 -19.48 -1.76 2.84
N GLN A 121 -19.87 -0.59 2.36
CA GLN A 121 -19.99 0.61 3.20
C GLN A 121 -20.93 0.35 4.37
N GLY A 122 -20.52 0.74 5.59
CA GLY A 122 -21.24 0.49 6.83
C GLY A 122 -21.16 -0.95 7.35
N MET A 123 -20.47 -1.86 6.63
CA MET A 123 -20.24 -3.26 7.05
C MET A 123 -18.78 -3.51 7.42
N LEU A 124 -17.84 -2.88 6.74
CA LEU A 124 -16.42 -2.94 7.05
C LEU A 124 -15.96 -1.60 7.60
N ASP A 125 -15.05 -1.65 8.57
CA ASP A 125 -14.44 -0.47 9.18
C ASP A 125 -13.27 0.07 8.35
N GLY A 126 -12.50 -0.83 7.71
CA GLY A 126 -11.27 -0.43 7.05
C GLY A 126 -10.76 -1.37 5.98
N VAL A 127 -9.68 -0.91 5.34
CA VAL A 127 -8.95 -1.61 4.30
C VAL A 127 -7.48 -1.72 4.72
N CYS A 128 -6.95 -2.95 4.73
CA CYS A 128 -5.51 -3.19 4.83
C CYS A 128 -4.90 -3.19 3.43
N ILE A 129 -3.98 -2.28 3.15
CA ILE A 129 -3.22 -2.21 1.91
C ILE A 129 -1.89 -2.93 2.13
N THR A 130 -1.67 -4.02 1.42
CA THR A 130 -0.51 -4.92 1.56
C THR A 130 -0.12 -5.50 0.19
N GLY A 131 0.59 -6.63 0.15
CA GLY A 131 0.93 -7.38 -1.06
C GLY A 131 2.42 -7.66 -1.17
N GLY A 132 3.09 -7.10 -2.18
CA GLY A 132 4.55 -6.98 -2.23
C GLY A 132 4.98 -5.82 -1.32
N GLU A 133 5.39 -4.70 -1.92
CA GLU A 133 5.55 -3.43 -1.20
C GLU A 133 4.59 -2.40 -1.82
N PRO A 134 3.55 -1.97 -1.10
CA PRO A 134 2.58 -1.02 -1.64
C PRO A 134 3.20 0.29 -2.13
N LEU A 135 4.23 0.77 -1.43
CA LEU A 135 4.85 2.07 -1.70
C LEU A 135 5.76 2.09 -2.95
N VAL A 136 6.03 0.96 -3.62
CA VAL A 136 6.67 0.97 -4.95
C VAL A 136 5.74 1.55 -6.01
N ASN A 137 4.43 1.47 -5.79
CA ASN A 137 3.43 1.95 -6.72
C ASN A 137 3.37 3.49 -6.70
N LYS A 138 3.40 4.11 -7.89
CA LYS A 138 3.47 5.59 -8.01
C LYS A 138 2.16 6.28 -7.58
N ASN A 139 1.02 5.60 -7.72
CA ASN A 139 -0.31 6.18 -7.51
C ASN A 139 -0.99 5.66 -6.23
N VAL A 140 -0.20 5.18 -5.25
CA VAL A 140 -0.73 4.64 -4.00
C VAL A 140 -1.46 5.71 -3.17
N ASP A 141 -1.05 6.96 -3.27
CA ASP A 141 -1.69 8.11 -2.65
C ASP A 141 -3.10 8.39 -3.20
N ASP A 142 -3.27 8.39 -4.53
CA ASP A 142 -4.59 8.53 -5.16
C ASP A 142 -5.50 7.35 -4.81
N PHE A 143 -4.95 6.14 -4.79
CA PHE A 143 -5.67 4.92 -4.40
C PHE A 143 -6.14 4.99 -2.95
N ALA A 144 -5.26 5.36 -2.01
CA ALA A 144 -5.58 5.54 -0.61
C ALA A 144 -6.63 6.66 -0.40
N ARG A 145 -6.50 7.77 -1.10
CA ARG A 145 -7.47 8.87 -1.04
C ARG A 145 -8.87 8.42 -1.43
N ARG A 146 -9.01 7.69 -2.53
CA ARG A 146 -10.31 7.15 -2.97
C ARG A 146 -10.93 6.21 -1.93
N ILE A 147 -10.12 5.42 -1.24
CA ILE A 147 -10.60 4.56 -0.13
C ILE A 147 -11.07 5.43 1.04
N LYS A 148 -10.30 6.45 1.44
CA LYS A 148 -10.67 7.39 2.51
C LYS A 148 -11.94 8.17 2.17
N ASP A 149 -12.11 8.62 0.93
CA ASP A 149 -13.31 9.34 0.46
C ASP A 149 -14.59 8.49 0.55
N MET A 150 -14.45 7.17 0.58
CA MET A 150 -15.55 6.22 0.83
C MET A 150 -15.84 6.01 2.33
N GLY A 151 -15.07 6.62 3.23
CA GLY A 151 -15.26 6.57 4.68
C GLY A 151 -14.54 5.41 5.39
N TYR A 152 -13.61 4.71 4.72
CA TYR A 152 -12.85 3.61 5.32
C TYR A 152 -11.61 4.11 6.06
N LEU A 153 -11.26 3.41 7.14
CA LEU A 153 -9.92 3.50 7.72
C LEU A 153 -8.92 2.73 6.86
N ILE A 154 -7.66 3.17 6.85
CA ILE A 154 -6.59 2.50 6.10
C ILE A 154 -5.48 2.04 7.04
N LYS A 155 -5.15 0.75 6.96
CA LYS A 155 -3.90 0.19 7.46
C LYS A 155 -2.95 -0.05 6.30
N LEU A 156 -1.73 0.41 6.46
CA LEU A 156 -0.64 0.18 5.50
C LEU A 156 0.33 -0.84 6.07
N ASP A 157 0.56 -1.92 5.33
CA ASP A 157 1.66 -2.86 5.57
C ASP A 157 2.83 -2.47 4.65
N THR A 158 4.01 -2.26 5.22
CA THR A 158 5.18 -1.82 4.45
C THR A 158 6.48 -2.43 4.96
N ASN A 159 7.46 -2.54 4.07
CA ASN A 159 8.83 -2.92 4.42
C ASN A 159 9.70 -1.74 4.86
N GLY A 160 9.16 -0.52 4.86
CA GLY A 160 9.82 0.67 5.36
C GLY A 160 10.85 1.32 4.43
N THR A 161 11.00 0.88 3.18
CA THR A 161 12.02 1.42 2.26
C THR A 161 11.68 2.75 1.61
N PHE A 162 10.48 3.30 1.86
CA PHE A 162 10.01 4.55 1.27
C PHE A 162 9.53 5.55 2.33
N PRO A 163 10.43 6.04 3.21
CA PRO A 163 10.05 6.94 4.32
C PRO A 163 9.32 8.19 3.86
N ASP A 164 9.77 8.86 2.79
CA ASP A 164 9.14 10.08 2.26
C ASP A 164 7.69 9.86 1.83
N LYS A 165 7.43 8.74 1.14
CA LYS A 165 6.06 8.40 0.72
C LYS A 165 5.17 8.06 1.91
N MET A 166 5.70 7.28 2.86
CA MET A 166 5.00 6.93 4.08
C MET A 166 4.66 8.20 4.89
N GLN A 167 5.63 9.11 5.06
CA GLN A 167 5.41 10.40 5.72
C GLN A 167 4.32 11.21 5.01
N SER A 168 4.38 11.29 3.68
CA SER A 168 3.40 12.03 2.88
C SER A 168 1.97 11.49 3.07
N LEU A 169 1.80 10.16 3.10
CA LEU A 169 0.51 9.53 3.34
C LEU A 169 -0.02 9.79 4.76
N ILE A 170 0.86 9.75 5.76
CA ILE A 170 0.53 10.04 7.16
C ILE A 170 0.14 11.51 7.32
N ASP A 171 0.95 12.44 6.81
CA ASP A 171 0.69 13.89 6.91
C ASP A 171 -0.58 14.31 6.17
N ALA A 172 -0.94 13.61 5.10
CA ALA A 172 -2.21 13.81 4.39
C ALA A 172 -3.43 13.15 5.07
N GLY A 173 -3.26 12.44 6.20
CA GLY A 173 -4.34 11.72 6.88
C GLY A 173 -4.91 10.55 6.08
N LEU A 174 -4.13 10.00 5.15
CA LEU A 174 -4.54 8.89 4.28
C LEU A 174 -4.29 7.52 4.89
N VAL A 175 -3.50 7.42 5.96
CA VAL A 175 -3.21 6.18 6.67
C VAL A 175 -3.50 6.38 8.16
N ASP A 176 -4.26 5.45 8.74
CA ASP A 176 -4.67 5.48 10.15
C ASP A 176 -3.82 4.53 11.01
N TYR A 177 -3.19 3.55 10.40
CA TYR A 177 -2.34 2.58 11.07
C TYR A 177 -1.23 2.07 10.14
N VAL A 178 -0.01 1.93 10.65
CA VAL A 178 1.12 1.36 9.89
C VAL A 178 1.63 0.10 10.56
N ALA A 179 1.74 -1.01 9.82
CA ALA A 179 2.51 -2.16 10.23
C ALA A 179 3.78 -2.24 9.40
N MET A 180 4.92 -1.97 10.03
CA MET A 180 6.20 -2.00 9.36
C MET A 180 6.98 -3.27 9.70
N ASP A 181 7.47 -3.94 8.67
CA ASP A 181 8.30 -5.12 8.84
C ASP A 181 9.76 -4.76 9.12
N ILE A 182 10.28 -5.17 10.27
CA ILE A 182 11.70 -5.22 10.59
C ILE A 182 12.18 -6.62 10.15
N LYS A 183 13.01 -6.68 9.11
CA LYS A 183 13.34 -7.98 8.50
C LYS A 183 14.42 -8.74 9.27
N ASN A 184 15.40 -8.05 9.84
CA ASN A 184 16.44 -8.62 10.70
C ASN A 184 17.21 -7.50 11.43
N SER A 185 18.29 -7.89 12.17
CA SER A 185 19.30 -6.96 12.65
C SER A 185 19.94 -6.20 11.48
N PRO A 186 20.45 -4.96 11.70
CA PRO A 186 21.02 -4.15 10.62
C PRO A 186 22.10 -4.87 9.81
N GLU A 187 22.95 -5.64 10.48
CA GLU A 187 24.08 -6.35 9.85
C GLU A 187 23.66 -7.47 8.91
N LYS A 188 22.53 -8.12 9.19
CA LYS A 188 22.00 -9.23 8.37
C LYS A 188 20.85 -8.78 7.46
N TYR A 189 20.52 -7.50 7.44
CA TYR A 189 19.34 -7.01 6.72
C TYR A 189 19.42 -7.32 5.23
N ALA A 190 20.56 -7.00 4.57
CA ALA A 190 20.74 -7.21 3.14
C ALA A 190 20.54 -8.69 2.75
N GLU A 191 21.18 -9.61 3.47
CA GLU A 191 21.02 -11.06 3.26
C GLU A 191 19.56 -11.48 3.42
N THR A 192 18.92 -11.04 4.50
CA THR A 192 17.55 -11.42 4.84
C THR A 192 16.52 -10.93 3.82
N VAL A 193 16.77 -9.79 3.16
CA VAL A 193 15.88 -9.26 2.11
C VAL A 193 16.27 -9.71 0.70
N GLY A 194 17.27 -10.59 0.57
CA GLY A 194 17.71 -11.18 -0.69
C GLY A 194 18.44 -10.21 -1.61
N LEU A 195 19.24 -9.30 -1.03
CA LEU A 195 20.05 -8.31 -1.75
C LEU A 195 21.53 -8.46 -1.40
N GLU A 196 22.43 -8.25 -2.36
CA GLU A 196 23.87 -8.28 -2.11
C GLU A 196 24.32 -7.10 -1.26
N LYS A 197 23.71 -5.95 -1.42
CA LYS A 197 23.96 -4.71 -0.66
C LYS A 197 22.65 -3.99 -0.44
N PHE A 198 22.49 -3.40 0.72
CA PHE A 198 21.33 -2.63 1.08
C PHE A 198 21.74 -1.44 1.95
N ASP A 199 21.22 -0.26 1.62
CA ASP A 199 21.38 0.93 2.44
C ASP A 199 20.28 0.93 3.51
N MET A 200 20.69 0.91 4.78
CA MET A 200 19.78 0.89 5.92
C MET A 200 19.15 2.24 6.24
N GLU A 201 19.67 3.35 5.69
CA GLU A 201 19.19 4.68 6.08
C GLU A 201 17.68 4.88 5.88
N PRO A 202 17.04 4.43 4.76
CA PRO A 202 15.59 4.53 4.62
C PRO A 202 14.81 3.77 5.72
N ILE A 203 15.34 2.63 6.19
CA ILE A 203 14.70 1.85 7.25
C ILE A 203 14.84 2.58 8.59
N TYR A 204 16.03 3.10 8.90
CA TYR A 204 16.25 3.90 10.11
C TYR A 204 15.35 5.14 10.13
N GLU A 205 15.18 5.80 8.99
CA GLU A 205 14.31 6.97 8.86
C GLU A 205 12.84 6.59 9.08
N SER A 206 12.37 5.50 8.49
CA SER A 206 11.01 4.98 8.69
C SER A 206 10.73 4.62 10.14
N VAL A 207 11.69 3.99 10.84
CA VAL A 207 11.57 3.68 12.27
C VAL A 207 11.48 4.98 13.09
N ARG A 208 12.38 5.95 12.85
CA ARG A 208 12.34 7.25 13.54
C ARG A 208 11.01 7.98 13.32
N LEU A 209 10.50 7.94 12.09
CA LEU A 209 9.23 8.57 11.71
C LEU A 209 8.05 7.98 12.49
N LEU A 210 7.94 6.65 12.53
CA LEU A 210 6.85 5.97 13.22
C LEU A 210 6.95 6.17 14.73
N MET A 211 8.12 6.00 15.33
CA MET A 211 8.35 6.26 16.75
C MET A 211 8.15 7.75 17.14
N GLY A 212 8.13 8.65 16.16
CA GLY A 212 7.77 10.07 16.33
C GLY A 212 6.29 10.33 16.63
N GLY A 213 5.41 9.32 16.55
CA GLY A 213 4.08 9.32 17.14
C GLY A 213 2.99 10.09 16.38
N LYS A 214 3.04 10.22 15.04
CA LYS A 214 2.00 10.88 14.26
C LYS A 214 0.84 9.95 13.83
N THR A 215 1.01 8.64 13.93
CA THR A 215 0.02 7.64 13.56
C THR A 215 0.18 6.40 14.45
N ASP A 216 -0.86 5.63 14.61
CA ASP A 216 -0.78 4.33 15.27
C ASP A 216 0.06 3.38 14.43
N PHE A 217 0.92 2.58 15.07
CA PHE A 217 1.78 1.65 14.36
C PHE A 217 2.14 0.41 15.16
N GLU A 218 2.71 -0.57 14.48
CA GLU A 218 3.40 -1.73 15.03
C GLU A 218 4.65 -2.05 14.21
N PHE A 219 5.69 -2.54 14.86
CA PHE A 219 6.77 -3.24 14.18
C PHE A 219 6.56 -4.75 14.28
N ARG A 220 6.99 -5.49 13.26
CA ARG A 220 6.85 -6.95 13.24
C ARG A 220 8.02 -7.61 12.50
N THR A 221 8.37 -8.81 12.93
CA THR A 221 9.38 -9.64 12.25
C THR A 221 8.81 -11.04 12.01
N THR A 222 8.85 -11.50 10.76
CA THR A 222 8.65 -12.92 10.47
C THR A 222 9.93 -13.68 10.80
N VAL A 223 9.85 -14.55 11.80
CA VAL A 223 11.00 -15.24 12.39
C VAL A 223 11.23 -16.55 11.65
N VAL A 224 12.37 -16.67 10.97
CA VAL A 224 12.77 -17.82 10.16
C VAL A 224 14.00 -18.47 10.79
N ARG A 225 13.97 -19.78 10.96
CA ARG A 225 15.01 -20.54 11.71
C ARG A 225 16.42 -20.37 11.12
N GLU A 226 16.52 -20.33 9.80
CA GLU A 226 17.80 -20.24 9.09
C GLU A 226 18.37 -18.82 9.02
N LEU A 227 17.56 -17.81 9.35
CA LEU A 227 17.93 -16.39 9.19
C LEU A 227 18.09 -15.66 10.53
N HIS A 228 17.38 -16.13 11.56
CA HIS A 228 17.29 -15.37 12.83
C HIS A 228 17.85 -16.16 14.00
N SER A 229 18.65 -15.50 14.81
CA SER A 229 19.27 -16.02 16.03
C SER A 229 18.95 -15.12 17.23
N ALA A 230 19.28 -15.56 18.43
CA ALA A 230 19.14 -14.76 19.65
C ALA A 230 19.91 -13.43 19.58
N GLU A 231 21.12 -13.44 19.00
CA GLU A 231 21.96 -12.24 18.82
C GLU A 231 21.26 -11.20 17.94
N ASP A 232 20.52 -11.63 16.89
CA ASP A 232 19.78 -10.71 16.04
C ASP A 232 18.69 -9.99 16.82
N PHE A 233 17.98 -10.71 17.71
CA PHE A 233 16.93 -10.12 18.55
C PHE A 233 17.50 -9.22 19.67
N GLU A 234 18.71 -9.45 20.15
CA GLU A 234 19.41 -8.50 21.03
C GLU A 234 19.62 -7.16 20.30
N LYS A 235 20.15 -7.20 19.08
CA LYS A 235 20.40 -6.00 18.26
C LYS A 235 19.11 -5.30 17.83
N ILE A 236 18.08 -6.05 17.43
CA ILE A 236 16.77 -5.47 17.10
C ILE A 236 16.18 -4.79 18.33
N GLY A 237 16.23 -5.43 19.50
CA GLY A 237 15.74 -4.84 20.73
C GLY A 237 16.46 -3.56 21.13
N GLU A 238 17.79 -3.51 20.96
CA GLU A 238 18.56 -2.29 21.20
C GLU A 238 18.21 -1.19 20.21
N TRP A 239 18.05 -1.53 18.93
CA TRP A 239 17.66 -0.59 17.87
C TRP A 239 16.27 0.00 18.08
N LEU A 240 15.28 -0.83 18.46
CA LEU A 240 13.90 -0.43 18.68
C LEU A 240 13.63 0.05 20.12
N LYS A 241 14.66 0.34 20.89
CA LYS A 241 14.50 0.82 22.25
C LYS A 241 13.60 2.05 22.33
N GLY A 242 12.56 1.93 23.16
CA GLY A 242 11.53 2.97 23.30
C GLY A 242 10.28 2.76 22.44
N ASP A 243 10.28 1.75 21.55
CA ASP A 243 9.07 1.27 20.92
C ASP A 243 8.13 0.62 21.96
N GLU A 244 6.83 0.72 21.73
CA GLU A 244 5.83 0.18 22.65
C GLU A 244 5.23 -1.15 22.17
N LYS A 245 5.29 -1.48 20.87
CA LYS A 245 4.60 -2.65 20.30
C LYS A 245 5.44 -3.33 19.23
N TYR A 246 5.90 -4.54 19.54
CA TYR A 246 6.62 -5.36 18.59
C TYR A 246 6.04 -6.78 18.49
N PHE A 247 5.92 -7.29 17.27
CA PHE A 247 5.34 -8.60 17.02
C PHE A 247 6.33 -9.56 16.36
N LEU A 248 6.55 -10.71 17.00
CA LEU A 248 7.23 -11.84 16.40
C LEU A 248 6.19 -12.73 15.71
N GLN A 249 6.31 -12.90 14.39
CA GLN A 249 5.45 -13.78 13.61
C GLN A 249 6.21 -15.05 13.29
N ASN A 250 5.70 -16.21 13.73
CA ASN A 250 6.35 -17.46 13.38
C ASN A 250 6.22 -17.72 11.88
N PHE A 251 7.33 -18.05 11.23
CA PHE A 251 7.33 -18.43 9.82
C PHE A 251 6.49 -19.70 9.63
N THR A 252 5.72 -19.74 8.55
CA THR A 252 5.02 -20.96 8.10
C THR A 252 5.39 -21.22 6.66
N ASP A 253 5.92 -22.41 6.37
CA ASP A 253 6.22 -22.81 5.00
C ASP A 253 4.93 -23.04 4.20
N SER A 254 4.96 -22.67 2.93
CA SER A 254 3.87 -22.88 1.99
C SER A 254 4.41 -23.08 0.57
N GLU A 255 3.56 -23.50 -0.34
CA GLU A 255 3.93 -23.63 -1.76
C GLU A 255 4.33 -22.29 -2.41
N PHE A 256 3.89 -21.17 -1.86
CA PHE A 256 4.15 -19.81 -2.34
C PHE A 256 5.44 -19.18 -1.80
N VAL A 257 6.16 -19.88 -0.90
CA VAL A 257 7.44 -19.38 -0.38
C VAL A 257 8.50 -19.39 -1.48
N LEU A 258 9.21 -18.27 -1.63
CA LEU A 258 10.18 -18.06 -2.70
C LEU A 258 11.31 -19.08 -2.67
N GLN A 259 11.87 -19.39 -1.49
CA GLN A 259 12.93 -20.37 -1.30
C GLN A 259 12.43 -21.54 -0.43
N LYS A 260 12.59 -22.77 -0.94
CA LYS A 260 12.24 -23.97 -0.18
C LYS A 260 13.31 -24.34 0.85
N GLY A 261 12.89 -25.08 1.87
CA GLY A 261 13.79 -25.60 2.91
C GLY A 261 13.98 -24.68 4.11
N LEU A 262 13.25 -23.60 4.18
CA LEU A 262 13.20 -22.73 5.36
C LEU A 262 12.22 -23.29 6.39
N GLY A 263 12.49 -23.04 7.67
CA GLY A 263 11.72 -23.57 8.77
C GLY A 263 11.31 -22.54 9.83
N SER A 264 10.30 -22.93 10.61
CA SER A 264 9.87 -22.21 11.80
C SER A 264 10.74 -22.55 13.02
N HIS A 265 10.74 -21.67 14.00
CA HIS A 265 11.26 -21.97 15.34
C HIS A 265 10.21 -22.66 16.22
N SER A 266 10.67 -23.33 17.28
CA SER A 266 9.78 -23.83 18.33
C SER A 266 9.14 -22.67 19.13
N ARG A 267 8.03 -22.95 19.78
CA ARG A 267 7.37 -21.97 20.68
C ARG A 267 8.31 -21.48 21.78
N GLU A 268 9.13 -22.36 22.33
CA GLU A 268 10.09 -22.07 23.40
C GLU A 268 11.17 -21.10 22.89
N THR A 269 11.69 -21.34 21.68
CA THR A 269 12.68 -20.46 21.05
C THR A 269 12.08 -19.07 20.79
N LEU A 270 10.87 -19.00 20.24
CA LEU A 270 10.21 -17.72 20.00
C LEU A 270 9.95 -16.95 21.30
N ARG A 271 9.58 -17.64 22.39
CA ARG A 271 9.44 -17.01 23.70
C ARG A 271 10.75 -16.46 24.21
N SER A 272 11.85 -17.22 24.06
CA SER A 272 13.18 -16.74 24.45
C SER A 272 13.57 -15.48 23.66
N PHE A 273 13.29 -15.41 22.36
CA PHE A 273 13.54 -14.23 21.55
C PHE A 273 12.68 -13.04 21.98
N ALA A 274 11.39 -13.27 22.27
CA ALA A 274 10.52 -12.23 22.81
C ALA A 274 11.03 -11.69 24.14
N ASP A 275 11.54 -12.57 25.04
CA ASP A 275 12.09 -12.16 26.34
C ASP A 275 13.40 -11.36 26.19
N ILE A 276 14.19 -11.64 25.17
CA ILE A 276 15.36 -10.84 24.82
C ILE A 276 14.95 -9.43 24.42
N VAL A 277 14.01 -9.30 23.50
CA VAL A 277 13.56 -7.98 23.02
C VAL A 277 12.83 -7.18 24.11
N ARG A 278 12.09 -7.84 25.02
CA ARG A 278 11.41 -7.19 26.14
C ARG A 278 12.30 -6.41 27.09
N LYS A 279 13.60 -6.65 27.06
CA LYS A 279 14.56 -5.82 27.83
C LYS A 279 14.55 -4.35 27.41
N ASN A 280 14.18 -4.06 26.16
CA ASN A 280 14.17 -2.73 25.56
C ASN A 280 12.80 -2.27 25.06
N VAL A 281 11.93 -3.22 24.65
CA VAL A 281 10.57 -3.00 24.13
C VAL A 281 9.58 -3.72 25.02
N PRO A 282 8.75 -3.01 25.83
CA PRO A 282 7.95 -3.63 26.88
C PRO A 282 6.87 -4.59 26.39
N ASN A 283 6.23 -4.29 25.26
CA ASN A 283 5.10 -5.09 24.75
C ASN A 283 5.53 -5.87 23.50
N VAL A 284 6.08 -7.07 23.71
CA VAL A 284 6.40 -8.02 22.65
C VAL A 284 5.40 -9.17 22.68
N GLU A 285 4.69 -9.34 21.57
CA GLU A 285 3.73 -10.42 21.39
C GLU A 285 4.20 -11.41 20.31
N ILE A 286 3.71 -12.65 20.37
CA ILE A 286 4.02 -13.69 19.40
C ILE A 286 2.74 -14.06 18.66
N ARG A 287 2.79 -14.06 17.34
CA ARG A 287 1.70 -14.49 16.45
C ARG A 287 2.07 -15.79 15.74
N GLY A 288 1.09 -16.62 15.42
CA GLY A 288 1.29 -17.86 14.64
C GLY A 288 1.85 -19.05 15.43
N ILE A 289 1.53 -19.14 16.73
CA ILE A 289 1.94 -20.28 17.60
C ILE A 289 0.75 -20.99 18.21
#